data_326f81b73cf09927c1feccbb356c7ce4
#
_entry.id   326f81b73cf09927c1feccbb356c7ce4
#
_cell.length_a   1.000
_cell.length_b   1.000
_cell.length_c   1.000
_cell.angle_alpha   90.00
_cell.angle_beta   90.00
_cell.angle_gamma   90.00
#
_symmetry.space_group_name_H-M   'P 1'
#
loop_
_entity.id
_entity.type
_entity.pdbx_description
1 polymer ?
#
loop_
_entity_poly.entity_id
_entity_poly.type
_entity_poly.pdbx_seq_one_letter_code
_entity_poly.pdbx_strand_id
1 'polypeptide(L)'
;KGAGEYFIGDTLTLQAIPEESVEFGYWLIADNETLKPEDRLKVSDNPFTIQVTPQITAKGNMKVEAYFYMSMREYLKAQIDYELKNTSYISVAQKWGFRLSDDSRETSEMKKDLAYADLLLIVCTAPSTIQGKTKKAGNWSITDTSKTISINDKKRLEQRAKDLYAKWGLNLDVGTDVEITRLRW
;
A
#
# COMPACT_ATOMS: atom_id res chain seq x y z
N LYS A 1 17.98 5.20 -15.28
CA LYS A 1 18.84 5.31 -16.49
C LYS A 1 17.92 5.45 -17.69
N GLY A 2 18.06 6.54 -18.49
CA GLY A 2 17.21 6.76 -19.66
C GLY A 2 17.30 8.16 -20.26
N ALA A 3 18.06 9.06 -19.65
CA ALA A 3 18.38 10.33 -20.32
C ALA A 3 19.44 10.04 -21.42
N GLY A 4 19.16 10.46 -22.63
CA GLY A 4 20.02 10.26 -23.79
C GLY A 4 19.48 10.99 -25.02
N GLU A 5 20.27 11.06 -26.05
CA GLU A 5 19.86 11.56 -27.37
C GLU A 5 19.34 10.38 -28.19
N TYR A 6 18.18 10.55 -28.81
CA TYR A 6 17.52 9.53 -29.61
C TYR A 6 17.14 10.11 -30.97
N PHE A 7 17.16 9.25 -31.99
CA PHE A 7 16.81 9.64 -33.35
C PHE A 7 15.36 9.21 -33.66
N ILE A 8 14.75 9.91 -34.61
CA ILE A 8 13.43 9.51 -35.12
C ILE A 8 13.55 8.13 -35.73
N GLY A 9 12.65 7.23 -35.28
CA GLY A 9 12.64 5.82 -35.67
C GLY A 9 13.20 4.91 -34.58
N ASP A 10 13.93 5.42 -33.59
CA ASP A 10 14.44 4.63 -32.49
C ASP A 10 13.28 4.04 -31.65
N THR A 11 13.51 2.87 -31.09
CA THR A 11 12.58 2.22 -30.17
C THR A 11 13.19 2.21 -28.77
N LEU A 12 12.48 2.81 -27.84
CA LEU A 12 12.87 2.87 -26.44
C LEU A 12 12.04 1.91 -25.61
N THR A 13 12.70 1.03 -24.85
CA THR A 13 12.03 0.22 -23.85
C THR A 13 12.35 0.77 -22.47
N LEU A 14 11.32 1.22 -21.77
CA LEU A 14 11.38 1.75 -20.43
C LEU A 14 10.96 0.69 -19.44
N GLN A 15 11.77 0.45 -18.43
CA GLN A 15 11.46 -0.48 -17.34
C GLN A 15 11.58 0.25 -16.01
N ALA A 16 10.47 0.32 -15.29
CA ALA A 16 10.44 0.79 -13.92
C ALA A 16 10.71 -0.38 -12.97
N ILE A 17 11.64 -0.20 -12.07
CA ILE A 17 12.00 -1.17 -11.03
C ILE A 17 11.63 -0.52 -9.71
N PRO A 18 10.50 -0.93 -9.08
CA PRO A 18 10.11 -0.38 -7.79
C PRO A 18 11.08 -0.85 -6.70
N GLU A 19 11.27 -0.02 -5.69
CA GLU A 19 11.92 -0.39 -4.45
C GLU A 19 11.00 -1.25 -3.59
N GLU A 20 11.55 -1.82 -2.50
CA GLU A 20 10.77 -2.58 -1.53
C GLU A 20 9.64 -1.70 -0.95
N SER A 21 8.46 -2.26 -0.81
CA SER A 21 7.24 -1.60 -0.26
C SER A 21 6.56 -0.56 -1.16
N VAL A 22 7.03 -0.35 -2.39
CA VAL A 22 6.33 0.47 -3.38
C VAL A 22 6.00 -0.32 -4.62
N GLU A 23 4.95 0.05 -5.30
CA GLU A 23 4.50 -0.56 -6.54
C GLU A 23 4.60 0.44 -7.68
N PHE A 24 4.86 -0.06 -8.89
CA PHE A 24 4.78 0.77 -10.08
C PHE A 24 3.31 1.02 -10.42
N GLY A 25 2.94 2.28 -10.61
CA GLY A 25 1.60 2.66 -11.02
C GLY A 25 1.49 2.88 -12.52
N TYR A 26 2.22 3.83 -13.04
CA TYR A 26 2.15 4.20 -14.45
C TYR A 26 3.34 5.10 -14.86
N TRP A 27 3.52 5.22 -16.14
CA TRP A 27 4.37 6.24 -16.77
C TRP A 27 3.56 7.49 -17.05
N LEU A 28 4.12 8.65 -16.74
CA LEU A 28 3.63 9.95 -17.20
C LEU A 28 4.50 10.41 -18.36
N ILE A 29 3.90 10.60 -19.51
CA ILE A 29 4.58 11.00 -20.72
C ILE A 29 4.09 12.40 -21.11
N ALA A 30 5.01 13.34 -21.20
CA ALA A 30 4.75 14.69 -21.66
C ALA A 30 5.62 14.99 -22.89
N ASP A 31 5.02 15.61 -23.89
CA ASP A 31 5.71 16.09 -25.09
C ASP A 31 6.43 17.42 -24.86
N ASN A 32 6.19 18.09 -23.74
CA ASN A 32 6.95 19.23 -23.24
C ASN A 32 6.83 19.38 -21.72
N GLU A 33 7.70 20.19 -21.12
CA GLU A 33 7.72 20.43 -19.67
C GLU A 33 6.55 21.29 -19.16
N THR A 34 5.79 21.91 -20.06
CA THR A 34 4.72 22.86 -19.71
C THR A 34 3.35 22.22 -19.52
N LEU A 35 3.19 20.95 -19.91
CA LEU A 35 1.93 20.25 -19.70
C LEU A 35 1.68 19.96 -18.22
N LYS A 36 0.46 20.30 -17.76
CA LYS A 36 0.03 19.95 -16.43
C LYS A 36 -0.03 18.42 -16.28
N PRO A 37 0.17 17.89 -15.05
CA PRO A 37 0.15 16.44 -14.83
C PRO A 37 -1.11 15.75 -15.33
N GLU A 38 -2.28 16.41 -15.23
CA GLU A 38 -3.56 15.90 -15.72
C GLU A 38 -3.65 15.76 -17.24
N ASP A 39 -2.87 16.54 -17.99
CA ASP A 39 -2.85 16.55 -19.47
C ASP A 39 -1.81 15.59 -20.06
N ARG A 40 -1.01 14.93 -19.21
CA ARG A 40 0.02 13.97 -19.63
C ARG A 40 -0.57 12.60 -19.93
N LEU A 41 -0.01 11.93 -20.93
CA LEU A 41 -0.40 10.56 -21.25
C LEU A 41 0.03 9.61 -20.11
N LYS A 42 -0.91 8.82 -19.61
CA LYS A 42 -0.68 7.76 -18.62
C LYS A 42 -0.59 6.40 -19.30
N VAL A 43 0.47 5.65 -19.04
CA VAL A 43 0.67 4.28 -19.55
C VAL A 43 1.00 3.36 -18.38
N SER A 44 0.20 2.31 -18.20
CA SER A 44 0.34 1.36 -17.08
C SER A 44 1.25 0.15 -17.40
N ASP A 45 1.64 -0.04 -18.66
CA ASP A 45 2.49 -1.16 -19.05
C ASP A 45 3.91 -1.00 -18.50
N ASN A 46 4.45 -2.06 -17.94
CA ASN A 46 5.84 -2.11 -17.48
C ASN A 46 6.43 -3.50 -17.72
N PRO A 47 7.40 -3.68 -18.64
CA PRO A 47 8.06 -2.62 -19.42
C PRO A 47 7.13 -1.95 -20.43
N PHE A 48 7.42 -0.69 -20.76
CA PHE A 48 6.73 0.08 -21.78
C PHE A 48 7.68 0.39 -22.95
N THR A 49 7.19 0.18 -24.18
CA THR A 49 7.98 0.45 -25.39
C THR A 49 7.34 1.59 -26.18
N ILE A 50 8.14 2.60 -26.51
CA ILE A 50 7.73 3.74 -27.30
C ILE A 50 8.66 3.92 -28.50
N GLN A 51 8.08 4.19 -29.67
CA GLN A 51 8.82 4.56 -30.85
C GLN A 51 8.96 6.08 -30.92
N VAL A 52 10.16 6.56 -31.13
CA VAL A 52 10.45 7.99 -31.29
C VAL A 52 9.92 8.45 -32.65
N THR A 53 8.85 9.21 -32.66
CA THR A 53 8.20 9.72 -33.88
C THR A 53 8.41 11.23 -34.02
N PRO A 54 8.28 11.79 -35.22
CA PRO A 54 8.35 13.26 -35.45
C PRO A 54 7.33 14.02 -34.58
N GLN A 55 6.17 13.45 -34.31
CA GLN A 55 5.13 14.06 -33.47
C GLN A 55 5.56 14.16 -32.00
N ILE A 56 6.27 13.16 -31.52
CA ILE A 56 6.81 13.14 -30.14
C ILE A 56 7.95 14.14 -30.01
N THR A 57 8.77 14.31 -31.06
CA THR A 57 9.94 15.18 -31.03
C THR A 57 9.67 16.62 -31.53
N ALA A 58 8.51 16.89 -32.10
CA ALA A 58 8.18 18.19 -32.74
C ALA A 58 8.32 19.41 -31.82
N LYS A 59 8.35 19.21 -30.51
CA LYS A 59 8.47 20.27 -29.49
C LYS A 59 9.75 20.17 -28.65
N GLY A 60 10.71 19.36 -29.04
CA GLY A 60 12.08 19.33 -28.50
C GLY A 60 12.30 18.21 -27.50
N ASN A 61 11.80 18.29 -26.29
CA ASN A 61 12.12 17.34 -25.23
C ASN A 61 10.87 16.54 -24.77
N MET A 62 10.92 15.24 -24.91
CA MET A 62 9.95 14.35 -24.28
C MET A 62 10.39 14.06 -22.85
N LYS A 63 9.51 14.27 -21.89
CA LYS A 63 9.73 13.91 -20.48
C LYS A 63 8.92 12.66 -20.14
N VAL A 64 9.59 11.67 -19.60
CA VAL A 64 8.94 10.44 -19.12
C VAL A 64 9.27 10.25 -17.65
N GLU A 65 8.23 10.16 -16.83
CA GLU A 65 8.35 10.00 -15.39
C GLU A 65 7.64 8.72 -14.96
N ALA A 66 8.32 7.89 -14.17
CA ALA A 66 7.69 6.74 -13.54
C ALA A 66 6.99 7.17 -12.24
N TYR A 67 5.74 6.81 -12.10
CA TYR A 67 4.97 7.03 -10.88
C TYR A 67 4.94 5.75 -10.04
N PHE A 68 5.41 5.85 -8.82
CA PHE A 68 5.39 4.77 -7.84
C PHE A 68 4.48 5.14 -6.68
N TYR A 69 3.86 4.14 -6.09
CA TYR A 69 2.98 4.33 -4.94
C TYR A 69 3.16 3.23 -3.90
N MET A 70 2.81 3.55 -2.66
CA MET A 70 2.68 2.54 -1.61
C MET A 70 1.24 2.05 -1.60
N SER A 71 1.04 0.73 -1.78
CA SER A 71 -0.28 0.15 -1.70
C SER A 71 -0.85 0.22 -0.28
N MET A 72 -2.16 0.18 -0.14
CA MET A 72 -2.83 0.13 1.17
C MET A 72 -2.36 -1.06 2.02
N ARG A 73 -2.00 -2.19 1.37
CA ARG A 73 -1.41 -3.34 2.07
C ARG A 73 -0.11 -2.98 2.75
N GLU A 74 0.83 -2.41 2.02
CA GLU A 74 2.15 -2.08 2.56
C GLU A 74 2.06 -0.92 3.57
N TYR A 75 1.18 0.04 3.32
CA TYR A 75 0.87 1.09 4.28
C TYR A 75 0.40 0.51 5.63
N LEU A 76 -0.59 -0.38 5.62
CA LEU A 76 -1.12 -0.99 6.84
C LEU A 76 -0.11 -1.90 7.54
N LYS A 77 0.72 -2.63 6.78
CA LYS A 77 1.83 -3.42 7.36
C LYS A 77 2.85 -2.55 8.06
N ALA A 78 3.18 -1.39 7.48
CA ALA A 78 4.13 -0.44 8.07
C ALA A 78 3.62 0.19 9.37
N GLN A 79 2.30 0.24 9.59
CA GLN A 79 1.70 0.78 10.81
C GLN A 79 1.68 -0.25 11.97
N ILE A 80 1.85 -1.53 11.66
CA ILE A 80 1.68 -2.61 12.64
C ILE A 80 2.99 -3.39 12.78
N ASP A 81 3.55 -3.38 13.99
CA ASP A 81 4.76 -4.13 14.34
C ASP A 81 4.51 -5.64 14.53
N TYR A 82 3.32 -6.12 14.19
CA TYR A 82 2.90 -7.51 14.38
C TYR A 82 2.63 -8.16 13.03
N GLU A 83 3.08 -9.40 12.86
CA GLU A 83 2.77 -10.16 11.66
C GLU A 83 1.34 -10.71 11.73
N LEU A 84 0.47 -10.20 10.88
CA LEU A 84 -0.90 -10.65 10.73
C LEU A 84 -1.06 -11.53 9.48
N LYS A 85 -2.04 -12.43 9.52
CA LYS A 85 -2.41 -13.23 8.35
C LYS A 85 -2.96 -12.31 7.25
N ASN A 86 -2.70 -12.67 5.99
CA ASN A 86 -3.23 -11.90 4.85
C ASN A 86 -4.77 -11.77 4.88
N THR A 87 -5.47 -12.77 5.40
CA THR A 87 -6.93 -12.74 5.59
C THR A 87 -7.40 -11.59 6.48
N SER A 88 -6.62 -11.19 7.48
CA SER A 88 -6.93 -10.03 8.34
C SER A 88 -6.96 -8.74 7.56
N TYR A 89 -5.99 -8.51 6.68
CA TYR A 89 -5.95 -7.34 5.81
C TYR A 89 -7.11 -7.34 4.81
N ILE A 90 -7.42 -8.50 4.24
CA ILE A 90 -8.56 -8.66 3.29
C ILE A 90 -9.88 -8.32 3.97
N SER A 91 -10.14 -8.87 5.16
CA SER A 91 -11.40 -8.63 5.89
C SER A 91 -11.59 -7.15 6.24
N VAL A 92 -10.51 -6.49 6.67
CA VAL A 92 -10.54 -5.05 6.99
C VAL A 92 -10.74 -4.21 5.73
N ALA A 93 -10.07 -4.54 4.63
CA ALA A 93 -10.24 -3.87 3.36
C ALA A 93 -11.69 -3.96 2.83
N GLN A 94 -12.28 -5.15 2.94
CA GLN A 94 -13.69 -5.37 2.58
C GLN A 94 -14.65 -4.55 3.47
N LYS A 95 -14.41 -4.53 4.78
CA LYS A 95 -15.24 -3.77 5.73
C LYS A 95 -15.27 -2.28 5.40
N TRP A 96 -14.13 -1.70 5.06
CA TRP A 96 -13.98 -0.26 4.83
C TRP A 96 -14.07 0.14 3.35
N GLY A 97 -14.31 -0.82 2.45
CA GLY A 97 -14.57 -0.58 1.04
C GLY A 97 -13.39 0.05 0.31
N PHE A 98 -12.21 -0.58 0.41
CA PHE A 98 -11.02 -0.28 -0.40
C PHE A 98 -10.36 -1.59 -0.84
N ARG A 99 -9.45 -1.50 -1.82
CA ARG A 99 -8.61 -2.63 -2.26
C ARG A 99 -7.24 -2.53 -1.62
N LEU A 100 -6.64 -3.68 -1.32
CA LEU A 100 -5.28 -3.70 -0.77
C LEU A 100 -4.23 -3.17 -1.76
N SER A 101 -4.53 -3.16 -3.05
CA SER A 101 -3.71 -2.59 -4.12
C SER A 101 -3.94 -1.10 -4.37
N ASP A 102 -4.92 -0.47 -3.72
CA ASP A 102 -5.18 0.95 -3.91
C ASP A 102 -4.00 1.79 -3.39
N ASP A 103 -3.75 2.93 -4.04
CA ASP A 103 -2.73 3.90 -3.58
C ASP A 103 -3.14 4.45 -2.21
N SER A 104 -2.26 4.29 -1.23
CA SER A 104 -2.51 4.76 0.14
C SER A 104 -2.70 6.28 0.22
N ARG A 105 -2.20 7.05 -0.75
CA ARG A 105 -2.38 8.51 -0.80
C ARG A 105 -3.77 8.91 -1.29
N GLU A 106 -4.38 8.09 -2.14
CA GLU A 106 -5.73 8.32 -2.66
C GLU A 106 -6.81 7.80 -1.72
N THR A 107 -6.46 6.91 -0.78
CA THR A 107 -7.39 6.41 0.23
C THR A 107 -7.60 7.45 1.34
N SER A 108 -8.87 7.72 1.67
CA SER A 108 -9.19 8.72 2.70
C SER A 108 -8.59 8.38 4.06
N GLU A 109 -8.20 9.42 4.82
CA GLU A 109 -7.63 9.27 6.17
C GLU A 109 -8.57 8.49 7.10
N MET A 110 -9.88 8.71 7.00
CA MET A 110 -10.87 7.96 7.77
C MET A 110 -10.75 6.46 7.53
N LYS A 111 -10.67 6.01 6.28
CA LYS A 111 -10.55 4.59 5.95
C LYS A 111 -9.23 4.02 6.46
N LYS A 112 -8.14 4.77 6.34
CA LYS A 112 -6.82 4.37 6.85
C LYS A 112 -6.82 4.19 8.36
N ASP A 113 -7.33 5.18 9.09
CA ASP A 113 -7.40 5.15 10.55
C ASP A 113 -8.27 4.00 11.06
N LEU A 114 -9.45 3.83 10.48
CA LEU A 114 -10.39 2.79 10.90
C LEU A 114 -9.91 1.38 10.52
N ALA A 115 -9.28 1.24 9.36
CA ALA A 115 -8.63 -0.02 8.99
C ALA A 115 -7.50 -0.39 9.95
N TYR A 116 -6.67 0.58 10.31
CA TYR A 116 -5.62 0.41 11.30
C TYR A 116 -6.20 0.04 12.68
N ALA A 117 -7.26 0.72 13.13
CA ALA A 117 -7.94 0.41 14.38
C ALA A 117 -8.45 -1.04 14.43
N ASP A 118 -9.09 -1.52 13.36
CA ASP A 118 -9.54 -2.91 13.28
C ASP A 118 -8.38 -3.92 13.34
N LEU A 119 -7.27 -3.62 12.68
CA LEU A 119 -6.09 -4.49 12.76
C LEU A 119 -5.50 -4.52 14.18
N LEU A 120 -5.50 -3.41 14.91
CA LEU A 120 -5.11 -3.37 16.34
C LEU A 120 -6.02 -4.27 17.18
N LEU A 121 -7.33 -4.27 16.94
CA LEU A 121 -8.28 -5.14 17.62
C LEU A 121 -8.04 -6.62 17.30
N ILE A 122 -7.72 -6.94 16.05
CA ILE A 122 -7.34 -8.31 15.66
C ILE A 122 -6.09 -8.74 16.43
N VAL A 123 -5.08 -7.87 16.60
CA VAL A 123 -3.90 -8.16 17.43
C VAL A 123 -4.29 -8.41 18.89
N CYS A 124 -5.22 -7.62 19.46
CA CYS A 124 -5.68 -7.78 20.83
C CYS A 124 -6.38 -9.13 21.06
N THR A 125 -7.12 -9.63 20.06
CA THR A 125 -7.84 -10.92 20.15
C THR A 125 -6.95 -12.11 19.83
N ALA A 126 -5.78 -11.89 19.21
CA ALA A 126 -4.84 -12.96 18.90
C ALA A 126 -4.25 -13.60 20.19
N PRO A 127 -3.83 -14.89 20.13
CA PRO A 127 -3.10 -15.52 21.23
C PRO A 127 -1.87 -14.66 21.62
N SER A 128 -1.57 -14.62 22.91
CA SER A 128 -0.49 -13.77 23.45
C SER A 128 0.91 -14.14 22.95
N THR A 129 1.07 -15.31 22.34
CA THR A 129 2.33 -15.77 21.76
C THR A 129 2.24 -15.75 20.25
N ILE A 130 2.91 -14.80 19.61
CA ILE A 130 3.12 -14.80 18.16
C ILE A 130 4.40 -15.57 17.90
N GLN A 131 4.34 -16.62 17.08
CA GLN A 131 5.53 -17.40 16.75
C GLN A 131 6.51 -16.53 15.99
N GLY A 132 7.75 -16.42 16.49
CA GLY A 132 8.85 -15.77 15.80
C GLY A 132 9.24 -16.54 14.55
N LYS A 133 9.66 -15.83 13.51
CA LYS A 133 10.20 -16.43 12.29
C LYS A 133 11.69 -16.71 12.44
N THR A 134 12.10 -17.91 12.08
CA THR A 134 13.52 -18.23 11.87
C THR A 134 13.86 -17.97 10.40
N LYS A 135 14.66 -16.94 10.13
CA LYS A 135 15.24 -16.73 8.81
C LYS A 135 16.57 -17.49 8.75
N LYS A 136 16.66 -18.48 7.85
CA LYS A 136 17.93 -19.19 7.56
C LYS A 136 18.52 -18.63 6.27
N ALA A 137 19.73 -18.13 6.34
CA ALA A 137 20.53 -17.75 5.18
C ALA A 137 21.89 -18.45 5.29
N GLY A 138 22.06 -19.55 4.59
CA GLY A 138 23.27 -20.37 4.69
C GLY A 138 23.48 -20.94 6.09
N ASN A 139 24.70 -20.75 6.65
CA ASN A 139 25.06 -21.22 8.00
C ASN A 139 24.61 -20.27 9.14
N TRP A 140 23.93 -19.17 8.83
CA TRP A 140 23.41 -18.23 9.81
C TRP A 140 21.91 -18.42 10.00
N SER A 141 21.50 -18.60 11.24
CA SER A 141 20.08 -18.57 11.61
C SER A 141 19.84 -17.38 12.55
N ILE A 142 19.02 -16.43 12.13
CA ILE A 142 18.49 -15.40 13.01
C ILE A 142 17.11 -15.89 13.45
N THR A 143 16.97 -16.21 14.73
CA THR A 143 15.68 -16.54 15.32
C THR A 143 15.14 -15.24 15.92
N ASP A 144 14.15 -14.63 15.26
CA ASP A 144 13.34 -13.60 15.91
C ASP A 144 12.58 -14.28 17.06
N THR A 145 12.91 -13.86 18.26
CA THR A 145 12.25 -14.34 19.47
C THR A 145 10.74 -14.04 19.37
N SER A 146 9.93 -15.04 19.67
CA SER A 146 8.46 -14.88 19.75
C SER A 146 8.13 -13.67 20.63
N LYS A 147 7.53 -12.63 20.03
CA LYS A 147 7.05 -11.47 20.79
C LYS A 147 5.81 -11.88 21.57
N THR A 148 5.90 -11.94 22.88
CA THR A 148 4.75 -12.14 23.74
C THR A 148 4.09 -10.78 23.98
N ILE A 149 2.84 -10.62 23.57
CA ILE A 149 2.08 -9.40 23.82
C ILE A 149 1.55 -9.45 25.26
N SER A 150 1.98 -8.52 26.08
CA SER A 150 1.50 -8.44 27.46
C SER A 150 0.03 -7.99 27.51
N ILE A 151 -0.65 -8.27 28.62
CA ILE A 151 -2.02 -7.78 28.86
C ILE A 151 -2.07 -6.25 28.83
N ASN A 152 -1.03 -5.59 29.33
CA ASN A 152 -0.95 -4.13 29.31
C ASN A 152 -0.78 -3.58 27.88
N ASP A 153 -0.01 -4.26 27.02
CA ASP A 153 0.12 -3.86 25.63
C ASP A 153 -1.21 -4.03 24.88
N LYS A 154 -1.92 -5.14 25.13
CA LYS A 154 -3.27 -5.34 24.56
C LYS A 154 -4.23 -4.20 24.95
N LYS A 155 -4.25 -3.81 26.22
CA LYS A 155 -5.09 -2.67 26.68
C LYS A 155 -4.71 -1.36 26.00
N ARG A 156 -3.40 -1.10 25.79
CA ARG A 156 -2.93 0.10 25.07
C ARG A 156 -3.36 0.09 23.61
N LEU A 157 -3.23 -1.05 22.92
CA LEU A 157 -3.67 -1.20 21.53
C LEU A 157 -5.19 -1.03 21.40
N GLU A 158 -5.95 -1.62 22.31
CA GLU A 158 -7.41 -1.48 22.38
C GLU A 158 -7.81 0.00 22.61
N GLN A 159 -7.16 0.69 23.56
CA GLN A 159 -7.43 2.10 23.79
C GLN A 159 -7.11 2.94 22.55
N ARG A 160 -5.98 2.69 21.87
CA ARG A 160 -5.64 3.37 20.63
C ARG A 160 -6.67 3.13 19.52
N ALA A 161 -7.20 1.91 19.42
CA ALA A 161 -8.28 1.63 18.47
C ALA A 161 -9.54 2.42 18.80
N LYS A 162 -9.94 2.50 20.09
CA LYS A 162 -11.08 3.31 20.55
C LYS A 162 -10.90 4.79 20.22
N ASP A 163 -9.72 5.33 20.45
CA ASP A 163 -9.40 6.73 20.16
C ASP A 163 -9.52 7.04 18.66
N LEU A 164 -9.09 6.12 17.79
CA LEU A 164 -9.22 6.25 16.34
C LEU A 164 -10.69 6.21 15.89
N TYR A 165 -11.50 5.32 16.45
CA TYR A 165 -12.94 5.30 16.21
C TYR A 165 -13.61 6.58 16.67
N ALA A 166 -13.30 7.04 17.89
CA ALA A 166 -13.85 8.28 18.47
C ALA A 166 -13.48 9.53 17.65
N LYS A 167 -12.24 9.58 17.10
CA LYS A 167 -11.79 10.64 16.18
C LYS A 167 -12.77 10.86 15.02
N TRP A 168 -13.40 9.79 14.56
CA TRP A 168 -14.35 9.82 13.42
C TRP A 168 -15.81 9.77 13.86
N GLY A 169 -16.08 9.99 15.15
CA GLY A 169 -17.45 10.02 15.70
C GLY A 169 -18.12 8.65 15.76
N LEU A 170 -17.32 7.57 15.70
CA LEU A 170 -17.79 6.20 15.80
C LEU A 170 -17.50 5.67 17.21
N ASN A 171 -18.48 5.04 17.83
CA ASN A 171 -18.28 4.37 19.12
C ASN A 171 -17.92 2.90 18.87
N LEU A 172 -16.81 2.47 19.43
CA LEU A 172 -16.46 1.06 19.52
C LEU A 172 -17.10 0.51 20.81
N ASP A 173 -18.33 0.03 20.73
CA ASP A 173 -18.89 -0.76 21.81
C ASP A 173 -18.18 -2.12 21.82
N VAL A 174 -17.15 -2.23 22.64
CA VAL A 174 -16.48 -3.50 22.98
C VAL A 174 -17.31 -4.19 24.08
N GLY A 175 -18.57 -4.35 23.82
CA GLY A 175 -19.53 -4.98 24.71
C GLY A 175 -20.37 -6.01 23.96
N THR A 176 -19.99 -7.24 24.07
CA THR A 176 -20.77 -8.48 24.15
C THR A 176 -21.83 -8.84 23.10
N ASP A 177 -22.26 -8.01 22.20
CA ASP A 177 -23.23 -8.40 21.17
C ASP A 177 -22.80 -7.97 19.77
N VAL A 178 -22.11 -8.86 19.08
CA VAL A 178 -22.01 -8.78 17.61
C VAL A 178 -23.35 -9.26 17.06
N GLU A 179 -24.26 -8.35 16.83
CA GLU A 179 -25.44 -8.60 16.03
C GLU A 179 -25.02 -8.85 14.59
N ILE A 180 -24.83 -10.14 14.24
CA ILE A 180 -24.57 -10.54 12.85
C ILE A 180 -25.89 -10.36 12.11
N THR A 181 -26.08 -9.18 11.51
CA THR A 181 -27.17 -8.98 10.54
C THR A 181 -26.87 -9.86 9.34
N ARG A 182 -27.52 -10.99 9.25
CA ARG A 182 -27.47 -11.89 8.08
C ARG A 182 -27.93 -11.11 6.87
N LEU A 183 -26.99 -10.74 6.00
CA LEU A 183 -27.34 -10.34 4.64
C LEU A 183 -28.01 -11.53 3.96
N ARG A 184 -29.32 -11.41 3.67
CA ARG A 184 -30.02 -12.32 2.76
C ARG A 184 -29.57 -11.98 1.35
N TRP A 185 -29.10 -13.00 0.67
CA TRP A 185 -28.86 -13.00 -0.79
C TRP A 185 -30.19 -13.02 -1.53
#